data_b9a75495c27009825faeeb9797a4e6f7
#
_entry.id   b9a75495c27009825faeeb9797a4e6f7
#
_cell.length_a   1.000
_cell.length_b   1.000
_cell.length_c   1.000
_cell.angle_alpha   90.00
_cell.angle_beta   90.00
_cell.angle_gamma   90.00
#
_symmetry.space_group_name_H-M   'P 1'
#
loop_
_entity.id
_entity.type
_entity.pdbx_description
1 polymer ?
#
loop_
_entity_poly.entity_id
_entity_poly.type
_entity_poly.pdbx_seq_one_letter_code
_entity_poly.pdbx_strand_id
1 'polypeptide(L)'
;MKKLLSLLCAASLALSLAACGAQAADTNTNTTEPVAGTFYSLENATVLTFTDSGITAQDGSDTGYEIDGTALTITGAGTYAVTGTCADGSITVKKGTTGVTLVLNGLALTSADTAPITCNKSTQVTIVAAEGSVNSLTDSAENNDDEYPDNEAAENAVIKCKDGSQVTLCGTGSLTVTANGKNGIKSGATTAEEGEASLTIRELTLIINAPINDAINAEQTLNVESGTLTISAADDAIHSDLVLNIGAEGTDGPTITVTACYEGLEAAQLTICSGDINITSSDDCLNAANSDLSGYDFTMTISGGTITACSSSGDGFDSNGDLTISGGTVVIWTANTADNEPLDADGTITVSGGTVLAAGGSSGMGMNLEAAQPCVIYGSTGFGGMPGSTQSSLIAADADFTIEDADGNAVYSGTARCGANFILFSSADVVADSAYTLKAGDSSTEGTAQSGMVSTGMGVGGGFPGGGQKPDGEPPESFDGQMPNGEKPELPDGEVPEMPSGERPTPPSGQGRSADGSAPAGDGTSDTTPTA
;
A
#
# COMPACT_ATOMS: atom_id res chain seq x y z
N MET A 1 30.10 -11.56 7.38
CA MET A 1 29.04 -10.64 7.71
C MET A 1 27.68 -11.14 7.18
N LYS A 2 27.54 -11.55 5.91
CA LYS A 2 26.27 -12.07 5.33
C LYS A 2 25.60 -13.28 6.04
N LYS A 3 26.34 -14.08 6.83
CA LYS A 3 25.77 -15.24 7.55
C LYS A 3 25.23 -14.94 8.95
N LEU A 4 25.46 -13.73 9.50
CA LEU A 4 24.88 -13.32 10.77
C LEU A 4 23.51 -12.65 10.60
N LEU A 5 23.29 -11.99 9.46
CA LEU A 5 22.01 -11.33 9.14
C LEU A 5 20.88 -12.33 8.99
N SER A 6 21.16 -13.50 8.35
CA SER A 6 20.15 -14.57 8.16
C SER A 6 19.69 -15.25 9.46
N LEU A 7 20.43 -15.08 10.57
CA LEU A 7 20.05 -15.69 11.85
C LEU A 7 19.19 -14.76 12.71
N LEU A 8 19.28 -13.44 12.54
CA LEU A 8 18.40 -12.48 13.21
C LEU A 8 17.00 -12.42 12.58
N CYS A 9 16.91 -12.50 11.25
CA CYS A 9 15.61 -12.56 10.58
C CYS A 9 14.78 -13.80 10.93
N ALA A 10 15.44 -14.97 11.19
CA ALA A 10 14.73 -16.19 11.58
C ALA A 10 14.14 -16.15 13.01
N ALA A 11 14.60 -15.25 13.86
CA ALA A 11 14.08 -15.11 15.24
C ALA A 11 12.86 -14.19 15.30
N SER A 12 12.75 -13.22 14.42
CA SER A 12 11.57 -12.34 14.33
C SER A 12 10.38 -13.00 13.63
N LEU A 13 10.63 -13.93 12.69
CA LEU A 13 9.58 -14.69 12.02
C LEU A 13 8.81 -15.65 12.96
N ALA A 14 9.42 -16.05 14.09
CA ALA A 14 8.77 -16.94 15.06
C ALA A 14 7.73 -16.23 15.95
N LEU A 15 7.69 -14.90 15.99
CA LEU A 15 6.70 -14.13 16.77
C LEU A 15 5.48 -13.70 15.95
N SER A 16 5.60 -13.53 14.64
CA SER A 16 4.48 -13.09 13.79
C SER A 16 3.49 -14.20 13.43
N LEU A 17 3.88 -15.47 13.51
CA LEU A 17 3.00 -16.65 13.31
C LEU A 17 2.13 -17.01 14.53
N ALA A 18 2.27 -16.30 15.66
CA ALA A 18 1.48 -16.53 16.86
C ALA A 18 0.18 -15.70 16.94
N ALA A 19 -0.08 -14.80 15.98
CA ALA A 19 -1.27 -13.94 15.98
C ALA A 19 -2.51 -14.60 15.34
N CYS A 20 -2.36 -15.64 14.54
CA CYS A 20 -3.47 -16.35 13.92
C CYS A 20 -3.46 -17.86 14.31
N GLY A 21 -3.94 -18.18 15.50
CA GLY A 21 -4.22 -19.56 15.87
C GLY A 21 -3.60 -20.04 17.18
N ALA A 22 -4.09 -19.58 18.32
CA ALA A 22 -3.87 -20.23 19.61
C ALA A 22 -5.20 -20.52 20.29
N GLN A 23 -5.51 -21.79 20.37
CA GLN A 23 -6.56 -22.36 21.18
C GLN A 23 -6.35 -22.03 22.67
N ALA A 24 -7.40 -21.60 23.35
CA ALA A 24 -7.45 -21.20 24.74
C ALA A 24 -6.83 -22.24 25.69
N ALA A 25 -5.86 -21.82 26.48
CA ALA A 25 -5.53 -22.41 27.76
C ALA A 25 -5.84 -21.38 28.85
N ASP A 26 -6.81 -21.74 29.66
CA ASP A 26 -7.33 -21.02 30.81
C ASP A 26 -6.20 -20.78 31.84
N THR A 27 -5.72 -19.55 31.99
CA THR A 27 -5.04 -19.10 33.20
C THR A 27 -5.49 -17.68 33.53
N ASN A 28 -6.26 -17.60 34.57
CA ASN A 28 -6.74 -16.40 35.24
C ASN A 28 -5.56 -15.50 35.65
N THR A 29 -5.19 -14.53 34.81
CA THR A 29 -4.41 -13.38 35.18
C THR A 29 -5.22 -12.15 34.84
N ASN A 30 -5.58 -11.42 35.88
CA ASN A 30 -6.24 -10.12 35.86
C ASN A 30 -5.37 -9.10 35.11
N THR A 31 -5.37 -9.13 33.78
CA THR A 31 -4.93 -8.03 32.95
C THR A 31 -6.17 -7.19 32.68
N THR A 32 -6.29 -6.06 33.38
CA THR A 32 -7.19 -4.99 33.01
C THR A 32 -6.86 -4.61 31.56
N GLU A 33 -7.76 -4.98 30.63
CA GLU A 33 -7.76 -4.41 29.30
C GLU A 33 -7.69 -2.88 29.42
N PRO A 34 -6.83 -2.16 28.67
CA PRO A 34 -6.88 -0.71 28.69
C PRO A 34 -8.26 -0.27 28.21
N VAL A 35 -8.95 0.46 29.07
CA VAL A 35 -10.19 1.13 28.74
C VAL A 35 -9.91 2.01 27.52
N ALA A 36 -10.64 1.83 26.43
CA ALA A 36 -10.57 2.69 25.27
C ALA A 36 -10.61 4.16 25.75
N GLY A 37 -9.56 4.94 25.42
CA GLY A 37 -9.64 6.37 25.52
C GLY A 37 -8.65 7.13 26.39
N THR A 38 -7.54 6.52 26.93
CA THR A 38 -6.54 7.36 27.62
C THR A 38 -5.11 6.94 27.24
N PHE A 39 -4.66 7.36 26.06
CA PHE A 39 -3.27 7.14 25.60
C PHE A 39 -2.26 8.01 26.33
N TYR A 40 -2.70 9.03 27.08
CA TYR A 40 -1.84 10.02 27.73
C TYR A 40 -2.52 10.62 28.96
N SER A 41 -1.70 11.18 29.85
CA SER A 41 -2.16 12.04 30.93
C SER A 41 -1.47 13.38 30.81
N LEU A 42 -2.25 14.45 30.85
CA LEU A 42 -1.71 15.81 30.93
C LEU A 42 -1.30 16.21 32.37
N GLU A 43 -1.59 15.35 33.34
CA GLU A 43 -1.10 15.55 34.70
C GLU A 43 0.44 15.44 34.70
N ASN A 44 1.13 16.49 35.09
CA ASN A 44 2.58 16.65 35.03
C ASN A 44 3.18 16.71 33.59
N ALA A 45 2.41 16.96 32.58
CA ALA A 45 2.94 17.18 31.25
C ALA A 45 3.66 18.53 31.15
N THR A 46 4.78 18.55 30.43
CA THR A 46 5.41 19.79 30.00
C THR A 46 4.64 20.41 28.87
N VAL A 47 4.02 21.56 29.07
CA VAL A 47 3.24 22.25 28.01
C VAL A 47 4.13 23.24 27.27
N LEU A 48 4.23 23.09 25.96
CA LEU A 48 5.06 23.87 25.06
C LEU A 48 4.19 24.56 23.99
N THR A 49 4.25 25.87 23.94
CA THR A 49 3.48 26.65 22.97
C THR A 49 4.39 27.19 21.88
N PHE A 50 4.12 26.82 20.64
CA PHE A 50 4.82 27.26 19.45
C PHE A 50 4.23 28.57 18.93
N THR A 51 5.10 29.49 18.52
CA THR A 51 4.78 30.72 17.80
C THR A 51 5.90 31.00 16.79
N ASP A 52 5.68 31.87 15.81
CA ASP A 52 6.72 32.28 14.85
C ASP A 52 7.93 32.97 15.49
N SER A 53 7.81 33.43 16.74
CA SER A 53 8.90 34.09 17.48
C SER A 53 9.66 33.17 18.41
N GLY A 54 9.23 31.92 18.57
CA GLY A 54 9.86 30.94 19.44
C GLY A 54 8.86 30.10 20.23
N ILE A 55 9.39 29.22 21.07
CA ILE A 55 8.64 28.28 21.89
C ILE A 55 8.66 28.75 23.35
N THR A 56 7.52 28.70 24.02
CA THR A 56 7.41 28.98 25.45
C THR A 56 6.97 27.76 26.22
N ALA A 57 7.67 27.45 27.31
CA ALA A 57 7.26 26.41 28.25
C ALA A 57 6.40 27.00 29.37
N GLN A 58 5.30 26.35 29.70
CA GLN A 58 4.44 26.71 30.82
C GLN A 58 4.77 25.81 32.01
N ASP A 59 5.10 26.45 33.16
CA ASP A 59 5.31 25.89 34.49
C ASP A 59 5.61 24.37 34.55
N GLY A 60 6.82 23.96 34.19
CA GLY A 60 7.26 22.58 34.19
C GLY A 60 8.72 22.48 34.67
N SER A 61 9.21 21.28 34.90
CA SER A 61 10.64 21.10 35.12
C SER A 61 11.39 21.46 33.84
N ASP A 62 12.41 22.31 33.91
CA ASP A 62 13.29 22.67 32.79
C ASP A 62 14.21 21.50 32.36
N THR A 63 13.74 20.27 32.53
CA THR A 63 14.51 19.06 32.24
C THR A 63 13.84 18.19 31.19
N GLY A 64 14.65 17.59 30.35
CA GLY A 64 14.19 16.63 29.35
C GLY A 64 13.87 17.25 27.98
N TYR A 65 14.13 18.54 27.78
CA TYR A 65 14.04 19.22 26.51
C TYR A 65 14.99 20.42 26.40
N GLU A 66 15.24 20.85 25.19
CA GLU A 66 16.02 22.03 24.82
C GLU A 66 15.24 22.85 23.80
N ILE A 67 15.26 24.17 23.87
CA ILE A 67 14.62 25.08 22.92
C ILE A 67 15.70 25.97 22.29
N ASP A 68 15.70 26.03 20.96
CA ASP A 68 16.51 26.97 20.19
C ASP A 68 15.60 27.66 19.16
N GLY A 69 15.16 28.88 19.50
CA GLY A 69 14.18 29.60 18.68
C GLY A 69 12.85 28.86 18.53
N THR A 70 12.56 28.36 17.34
CA THR A 70 11.38 27.59 16.98
C THR A 70 11.66 26.08 16.89
N ALA A 71 12.87 25.64 17.21
CA ALA A 71 13.25 24.25 17.26
C ALA A 71 13.16 23.70 18.69
N LEU A 72 12.46 22.57 18.85
CA LEU A 72 12.34 21.81 20.10
C LEU A 72 13.14 20.51 20.00
N THR A 73 14.04 20.27 20.94
CA THR A 73 14.71 18.97 21.07
C THR A 73 14.30 18.30 22.38
N ILE A 74 13.62 17.14 22.28
CA ILE A 74 13.26 16.30 23.43
C ILE A 74 14.45 15.38 23.76
N THR A 75 14.96 15.46 24.99
CA THR A 75 16.19 14.78 25.44
C THR A 75 15.96 13.79 26.57
N GLY A 76 14.73 13.68 27.07
CA GLY A 76 14.38 12.80 28.20
C GLY A 76 12.98 12.23 28.11
N ALA A 77 12.73 11.14 28.86
CA ALA A 77 11.41 10.55 29.02
C ALA A 77 10.42 11.55 29.64
N GLY A 78 9.17 11.50 29.20
CA GLY A 78 8.11 12.35 29.75
C GLY A 78 6.96 12.57 28.77
N THR A 79 5.95 13.32 29.24
CA THR A 79 4.82 13.77 28.42
C THR A 79 5.02 15.24 28.06
N TYR A 80 5.06 15.52 26.79
CA TYR A 80 5.23 16.86 26.20
C TYR A 80 3.99 17.21 25.40
N ALA A 81 3.20 18.15 25.91
CA ALA A 81 2.02 18.65 25.23
C ALA A 81 2.39 19.89 24.40
N VAL A 82 2.28 19.78 23.08
CA VAL A 82 2.64 20.83 22.13
C VAL A 82 1.39 21.45 21.52
N THR A 83 1.35 22.77 21.43
CA THR A 83 0.22 23.52 20.92
C THR A 83 0.69 24.79 20.18
N GLY A 84 -0.21 25.47 19.50
CA GLY A 84 0.04 26.75 18.86
C GLY A 84 0.31 26.67 17.36
N THR A 85 0.78 27.76 16.79
CA THR A 85 1.02 27.87 15.34
C THR A 85 2.43 28.41 15.11
N CYS A 86 3.18 27.75 14.23
CA CYS A 86 4.51 28.18 13.83
C CYS A 86 4.71 27.91 12.33
N ALA A 87 5.09 28.96 11.60
CA ALA A 87 5.29 28.91 10.15
C ALA A 87 6.63 28.28 9.75
N ASP A 88 7.60 28.20 10.71
CA ASP A 88 8.88 27.54 10.51
C ASP A 88 9.44 27.07 11.84
N GLY A 89 9.29 25.77 12.11
CA GLY A 89 9.74 25.15 13.35
C GLY A 89 9.81 23.63 13.25
N SER A 90 10.44 23.02 14.26
CA SER A 90 10.63 21.56 14.28
C SER A 90 10.61 20.98 15.67
N ILE A 91 10.32 19.69 15.77
CA ILE A 91 10.38 18.86 16.99
C ILE A 91 11.27 17.66 16.71
N THR A 92 12.36 17.55 17.46
CA THR A 92 13.30 16.44 17.35
C THR A 92 13.34 15.65 18.64
N VAL A 93 13.11 14.32 18.59
CA VAL A 93 13.41 13.44 19.71
C VAL A 93 14.84 12.93 19.55
N LYS A 94 15.69 13.21 20.53
CA LYS A 94 17.13 12.91 20.49
C LYS A 94 17.38 11.41 20.44
N LYS A 95 18.40 10.99 19.69
CA LYS A 95 18.82 9.59 19.56
C LYS A 95 18.87 8.87 20.91
N GLY A 96 18.27 7.67 20.96
CA GLY A 96 18.25 6.80 22.13
C GLY A 96 17.31 7.24 23.26
N THR A 97 16.51 8.31 23.07
CA THR A 97 15.51 8.72 24.04
C THR A 97 14.28 7.82 23.97
N THR A 98 13.90 7.25 25.11
CA THR A 98 12.76 6.33 25.21
C THR A 98 11.73 6.83 26.22
N GLY A 99 10.48 6.32 26.15
CA GLY A 99 9.41 6.70 27.06
C GLY A 99 8.91 8.14 26.84
N VAL A 100 8.94 8.61 25.59
CA VAL A 100 8.42 9.92 25.19
C VAL A 100 6.97 9.79 24.77
N THR A 101 6.10 10.63 25.33
CA THR A 101 4.74 10.86 24.85
C THR A 101 4.63 12.31 24.36
N LEU A 102 4.52 12.48 23.04
CA LEU A 102 4.35 13.78 22.38
C LEU A 102 2.85 13.98 22.08
N VAL A 103 2.22 14.88 22.81
CA VAL A 103 0.78 15.14 22.68
C VAL A 103 0.57 16.38 21.83
N LEU A 104 0.03 16.18 20.62
CA LEU A 104 -0.36 17.26 19.72
C LEU A 104 -1.74 17.77 20.15
N ASN A 105 -1.80 19.00 20.66
CA ASN A 105 -3.00 19.59 21.24
C ASN A 105 -3.33 20.94 20.59
N GLY A 106 -3.78 20.90 19.35
CA GLY A 106 -4.04 22.08 18.55
C GLY A 106 -2.74 22.71 18.01
N LEU A 107 -1.84 21.87 17.49
CA LEU A 107 -0.59 22.27 16.87
C LEU A 107 -0.78 22.45 15.35
N ALA A 108 -0.39 23.60 14.82
CA ALA A 108 -0.19 23.83 13.39
C ALA A 108 1.28 24.19 13.16
N LEU A 109 2.08 23.21 12.70
CA LEU A 109 3.53 23.35 12.54
C LEU A 109 3.91 23.15 11.08
N THR A 110 4.59 24.15 10.52
CA THR A 110 5.27 24.06 9.23
C THR A 110 6.77 24.07 9.45
N SER A 111 7.53 23.39 8.61
CA SER A 111 8.98 23.44 8.56
C SER A 111 9.45 23.79 7.17
N ALA A 112 10.42 24.70 7.08
CA ALA A 112 10.88 25.24 5.79
C ALA A 112 11.92 24.34 5.11
N ASP A 113 12.75 23.65 5.86
CA ASP A 113 13.93 22.93 5.34
C ASP A 113 14.13 21.52 5.90
N THR A 114 13.30 21.10 6.86
CA THR A 114 13.43 19.80 7.51
C THR A 114 12.07 19.19 7.87
N ALA A 115 12.05 18.03 8.53
CA ALA A 115 10.82 17.43 9.02
C ALA A 115 10.23 18.25 10.18
N PRO A 116 8.92 18.54 10.18
CA PRO A 116 8.23 19.05 11.36
C PRO A 116 8.42 18.18 12.62
N ILE A 117 8.47 16.84 12.48
CA ILE A 117 8.76 15.91 13.57
C ILE A 117 9.82 14.90 13.13
N THR A 118 10.92 14.81 13.91
CA THR A 118 11.96 13.79 13.73
C THR A 118 12.09 12.94 15.00
N CYS A 119 11.82 11.64 14.90
CA CYS A 119 12.17 10.63 15.88
C CYS A 119 13.51 10.03 15.49
N ASN A 120 14.60 10.43 16.18
CA ASN A 120 15.94 9.98 15.82
C ASN A 120 16.14 8.49 16.12
N LYS A 121 17.29 7.94 15.70
CA LYS A 121 17.64 6.51 15.84
C LYS A 121 17.45 5.99 17.26
N SER A 122 16.94 4.77 17.38
CA SER A 122 16.76 4.04 18.65
C SER A 122 15.84 4.78 19.65
N THR A 123 14.85 5.53 19.19
CA THR A 123 13.87 6.21 20.05
C THR A 123 12.62 5.36 20.26
N GLN A 124 11.93 5.59 21.40
CA GLN A 124 10.57 5.06 21.62
C GLN A 124 9.63 6.24 21.90
N VAL A 125 8.71 6.48 20.97
CA VAL A 125 7.87 7.67 20.97
C VAL A 125 6.41 7.29 20.71
N THR A 126 5.50 7.81 21.55
CA THR A 126 4.08 7.80 21.28
C THR A 126 3.66 9.22 20.89
N ILE A 127 3.23 9.42 19.65
CA ILE A 127 2.68 10.67 19.15
C ILE A 127 1.16 10.59 19.24
N VAL A 128 0.55 11.49 20.02
CA VAL A 128 -0.88 11.43 20.34
C VAL A 128 -1.58 12.67 19.81
N ALA A 129 -2.56 12.52 18.93
CA ALA A 129 -3.53 13.59 18.68
C ALA A 129 -4.51 13.65 19.84
N ALA A 130 -4.46 14.73 20.62
CA ALA A 130 -5.30 14.89 21.81
C ALA A 130 -6.78 14.83 21.45
N GLU A 131 -7.62 14.34 22.37
CA GLU A 131 -9.07 14.24 22.17
C GLU A 131 -9.66 15.59 21.74
N GLY A 132 -10.40 15.58 20.62
CA GLY A 132 -11.06 16.75 20.04
C GLY A 132 -10.11 17.81 19.47
N SER A 133 -8.79 17.57 19.48
CA SER A 133 -7.81 18.49 18.86
C SER A 133 -7.77 18.31 17.32
N VAL A 134 -7.42 19.40 16.66
CA VAL A 134 -7.13 19.43 15.21
C VAL A 134 -5.69 19.87 15.06
N ASN A 135 -4.87 19.03 14.45
CA ASN A 135 -3.44 19.25 14.30
C ASN A 135 -3.06 19.21 12.82
N SER A 136 -2.04 19.97 12.43
CA SER A 136 -1.47 19.94 11.09
C SER A 136 0.05 20.01 11.14
N LEU A 137 0.68 19.19 10.31
CA LEU A 137 2.12 19.17 10.07
C LEU A 137 2.35 19.33 8.58
N THR A 138 3.20 20.25 8.19
CA THR A 138 3.48 20.55 6.79
C THR A 138 4.99 20.79 6.62
N ASP A 139 5.60 20.19 5.62
CA ASP A 139 6.96 20.53 5.20
C ASP A 139 6.96 21.39 3.92
N SER A 140 8.13 21.78 3.49
CA SER A 140 8.34 22.46 2.21
C SER A 140 9.01 21.54 1.19
N ALA A 141 9.07 21.99 -0.06
CA ALA A 141 9.79 21.29 -1.12
C ALA A 141 11.29 21.11 -0.80
N GLU A 142 11.89 21.95 0.03
CA GLU A 142 13.30 21.88 0.40
C GLU A 142 13.61 20.71 1.35
N ASN A 143 12.59 20.10 1.97
CA ASN A 143 12.74 18.86 2.76
C ASN A 143 12.85 17.61 1.87
N ASN A 144 13.72 17.67 0.84
CA ASN A 144 13.95 16.62 -0.14
C ASN A 144 15.41 16.69 -0.61
N ASP A 145 16.26 15.77 -0.14
CA ASP A 145 17.69 15.77 -0.45
C ASP A 145 18.00 15.31 -1.89
N ASP A 146 17.07 14.64 -2.56
CA ASP A 146 17.23 14.29 -3.98
C ASP A 146 17.13 15.54 -4.88
N GLU A 147 16.18 16.42 -4.57
CA GLU A 147 15.95 17.67 -5.34
C GLU A 147 16.80 18.84 -4.81
N TYR A 148 17.11 18.84 -3.52
CA TYR A 148 17.87 19.88 -2.82
C TYR A 148 19.08 19.29 -2.10
N PRO A 149 20.08 18.76 -2.83
CA PRO A 149 21.21 18.02 -2.23
C PRO A 149 22.14 18.90 -1.37
N ASP A 150 22.04 20.21 -1.46
CA ASP A 150 22.76 21.17 -0.61
C ASP A 150 22.06 21.39 0.75
N ASN A 151 20.83 20.91 0.93
CA ASN A 151 20.10 20.99 2.19
C ASN A 151 20.47 19.81 3.11
N GLU A 152 21.47 19.97 3.95
CA GLU A 152 21.91 18.96 4.93
C GLU A 152 20.87 18.68 6.02
N ALA A 153 19.83 19.52 6.16
CA ALA A 153 18.77 19.37 7.16
C ALA A 153 17.58 18.56 6.65
N ALA A 154 17.51 18.26 5.34
CA ALA A 154 16.40 17.51 4.76
C ALA A 154 16.26 16.12 5.37
N GLU A 155 15.04 15.74 5.70
CA GLU A 155 14.68 14.45 6.32
C GLU A 155 13.76 13.61 5.42
N ASN A 156 13.34 14.14 4.26
CA ASN A 156 12.54 13.45 3.25
C ASN A 156 11.15 12.98 3.72
N ALA A 157 10.63 13.54 4.80
CA ALA A 157 9.30 13.24 5.31
C ALA A 157 8.82 14.31 6.29
N VAL A 158 7.50 14.45 6.42
CA VAL A 158 6.88 15.35 7.43
C VAL A 158 7.05 14.78 8.84
N ILE A 159 6.86 13.48 9.01
CA ILE A 159 7.20 12.76 10.23
C ILE A 159 8.28 11.73 9.87
N LYS A 160 9.51 12.00 10.32
CA LYS A 160 10.66 11.12 10.11
C LYS A 160 10.95 10.29 11.33
N CYS A 161 10.83 8.98 11.21
CA CYS A 161 11.28 8.02 12.21
C CYS A 161 12.52 7.32 11.66
N LYS A 162 13.66 7.45 12.36
CA LYS A 162 14.95 6.90 11.87
C LYS A 162 15.16 5.45 12.36
N ASP A 163 16.20 4.79 11.87
CA ASP A 163 16.51 3.39 12.16
C ASP A 163 16.41 3.05 13.66
N GLY A 164 15.87 1.87 13.95
CA GLY A 164 15.71 1.38 15.32
C GLY A 164 14.69 2.15 16.16
N SER A 165 13.96 3.11 15.59
CA SER A 165 12.91 3.81 16.32
C SER A 165 11.60 3.01 16.33
N GLN A 166 10.92 3.02 17.47
CA GLN A 166 9.61 2.44 17.68
C GLN A 166 8.61 3.56 17.91
N VAL A 167 7.74 3.80 16.93
CA VAL A 167 6.83 4.93 16.96
C VAL A 167 5.38 4.47 16.87
N THR A 168 4.54 5.00 17.76
CA THR A 168 3.10 4.82 17.72
C THR A 168 2.42 6.17 17.49
N LEU A 169 1.62 6.28 16.44
CA LEU A 169 0.70 7.38 16.20
C LEU A 169 -0.69 6.97 16.67
N CYS A 170 -1.28 7.73 17.59
CA CYS A 170 -2.58 7.37 18.15
C CYS A 170 -3.37 8.58 18.64
N GLY A 171 -4.51 8.32 19.28
CA GLY A 171 -5.37 9.33 19.89
C GLY A 171 -6.69 9.50 19.16
N THR A 172 -7.61 10.24 19.76
CA THR A 172 -8.97 10.44 19.24
C THR A 172 -9.17 11.83 18.60
N GLY A 173 -8.09 12.60 18.47
CA GLY A 173 -8.06 13.83 17.70
C GLY A 173 -7.80 13.59 16.21
N SER A 174 -7.57 14.67 15.47
CA SER A 174 -7.20 14.61 14.06
C SER A 174 -5.80 15.16 13.80
N LEU A 175 -5.12 14.55 12.82
CA LEU A 175 -3.83 14.98 12.30
C LEU A 175 -3.89 15.05 10.78
N THR A 176 -3.58 16.23 10.23
CA THR A 176 -3.37 16.39 8.79
C THR A 176 -1.87 16.50 8.52
N VAL A 177 -1.37 15.70 7.61
CA VAL A 177 0.02 15.68 7.13
C VAL A 177 0.03 16.13 5.67
N THR A 178 0.80 17.17 5.36
CA THR A 178 0.98 17.67 3.98
C THR A 178 2.45 17.61 3.63
N ALA A 179 2.81 16.70 2.73
CA ALA A 179 4.20 16.43 2.35
C ALA A 179 4.52 17.09 1.01
N ASN A 180 5.11 18.27 1.07
CA ASN A 180 5.53 19.00 -0.14
C ASN A 180 6.97 18.65 -0.56
N GLY A 181 7.76 18.07 0.36
CA GLY A 181 9.13 17.62 0.09
C GLY A 181 9.14 16.25 -0.57
N LYS A 182 8.80 15.21 0.16
CA LYS A 182 8.83 13.83 -0.33
C LYS A 182 7.72 13.00 0.31
N ASN A 183 7.97 12.28 1.42
CA ASN A 183 7.01 11.39 2.05
C ASN A 183 6.16 12.07 3.13
N GLY A 184 4.97 11.55 3.38
CA GLY A 184 4.17 11.97 4.53
C GLY A 184 4.79 11.49 5.84
N ILE A 185 4.88 10.20 6.02
CA ILE A 185 5.47 9.55 7.21
C ILE A 185 6.50 8.53 6.72
N LYS A 186 7.74 8.63 7.20
CA LYS A 186 8.78 7.64 6.88
C LYS A 186 9.32 6.98 8.14
N SER A 187 9.29 5.65 8.18
CA SER A 187 9.89 4.84 9.25
C SER A 187 11.12 4.12 8.72
N GLY A 188 12.21 4.16 9.48
CA GLY A 188 13.49 3.56 9.12
C GLY A 188 13.59 2.07 9.45
N ALA A 189 14.75 1.51 9.19
CA ALA A 189 15.02 0.08 9.23
C ALA A 189 15.35 -0.45 10.64
N THR A 190 15.11 -1.75 10.85
CA THR A 190 15.70 -2.52 11.94
C THR A 190 17.16 -2.79 11.63
N THR A 191 18.05 -2.39 12.50
CA THR A 191 19.48 -2.62 12.34
C THR A 191 20.12 -3.23 13.59
N ALA A 192 21.25 -3.91 13.40
CA ALA A 192 21.97 -4.51 14.53
C ALA A 192 22.53 -3.47 15.50
N GLU A 193 22.76 -2.25 15.04
CA GLU A 193 23.36 -1.17 15.81
C GLU A 193 22.31 -0.33 16.53
N GLU A 194 21.15 -0.10 15.92
CA GLU A 194 20.14 0.82 16.44
C GLU A 194 18.92 0.09 17.04
N GLY A 195 18.76 -1.22 16.78
CA GLY A 195 17.68 -2.05 17.31
C GLY A 195 16.51 -2.21 16.35
N GLU A 196 15.38 -2.70 16.90
CA GLU A 196 14.15 -2.93 16.15
C GLU A 196 13.42 -1.63 15.87
N ALA A 197 12.97 -1.45 14.61
CA ALA A 197 12.13 -0.36 14.18
C ALA A 197 10.69 -0.85 13.97
N SER A 198 9.71 0.00 14.28
CA SER A 198 8.31 -0.25 13.97
C SER A 198 7.51 1.04 13.92
N LEU A 199 6.47 1.04 13.08
CA LEU A 199 5.46 2.08 13.04
C LEU A 199 4.08 1.46 13.31
N THR A 200 3.35 2.02 14.27
CA THR A 200 1.98 1.58 14.57
C THR A 200 1.04 2.77 14.53
N ILE A 201 -0.10 2.63 13.86
CA ILE A 201 -1.17 3.63 13.76
C ILE A 201 -2.45 3.06 14.34
N ARG A 202 -3.08 3.80 15.27
CA ARG A 202 -4.33 3.36 15.90
C ARG A 202 -5.20 4.52 16.42
N GLU A 203 -6.51 4.35 16.34
CA GLU A 203 -7.55 5.24 16.88
C GLU A 203 -7.49 6.70 16.38
N LEU A 204 -6.61 7.02 15.46
CA LEU A 204 -6.33 8.36 14.96
C LEU A 204 -7.23 8.67 13.74
N THR A 205 -7.69 9.91 13.63
CA THR A 205 -8.15 10.45 12.35
C THR A 205 -6.95 11.07 11.64
N LEU A 206 -6.44 10.41 10.62
CA LEU A 206 -5.24 10.77 9.90
C LEU A 206 -5.57 11.11 8.44
N ILE A 207 -5.18 12.31 8.02
CA ILE A 207 -5.34 12.76 6.63
C ILE A 207 -3.94 13.01 6.10
N ILE A 208 -3.56 12.35 5.00
CA ILE A 208 -2.24 12.53 4.37
C ILE A 208 -2.42 12.96 2.92
N ASN A 209 -1.73 14.03 2.55
CA ASN A 209 -1.58 14.48 1.19
C ASN A 209 -0.08 14.53 0.85
N ALA A 210 0.37 13.62 -0.02
CA ALA A 210 1.76 13.46 -0.44
C ALA A 210 1.88 13.56 -1.97
N PRO A 211 1.86 14.77 -2.53
CA PRO A 211 1.82 14.96 -3.98
C PRO A 211 3.15 14.68 -4.68
N ILE A 212 4.19 14.26 -3.97
CA ILE A 212 5.53 14.03 -4.52
C ILE A 212 5.92 12.56 -4.49
N ASN A 213 5.60 11.83 -3.40
CA ASN A 213 5.99 10.44 -3.19
C ASN A 213 4.95 9.72 -2.31
N ASP A 214 5.38 8.77 -1.46
CA ASP A 214 4.50 7.95 -0.63
C ASP A 214 3.83 8.75 0.49
N ALA A 215 2.62 8.37 0.81
CA ALA A 215 1.99 8.93 2.00
C ALA A 215 2.57 8.31 3.28
N ILE A 216 2.76 7.01 3.32
CA ILE A 216 3.45 6.30 4.40
C ILE A 216 4.46 5.34 3.79
N ASN A 217 5.73 5.47 4.19
CA ASN A 217 6.82 4.59 3.76
C ASN A 217 7.53 4.01 4.99
N ALA A 218 7.54 2.70 5.13
CA ALA A 218 8.19 2.01 6.24
C ALA A 218 9.21 1.00 5.74
N GLU A 219 10.45 1.08 6.20
CA GLU A 219 11.51 0.13 5.84
C GLU A 219 11.44 -1.17 6.65
N GLN A 220 10.40 -1.35 7.48
CA GLN A 220 10.21 -2.51 8.36
C GLN A 220 8.73 -2.82 8.58
N THR A 221 8.35 -3.20 9.80
CA THR A 221 6.98 -3.54 10.15
C THR A 221 6.13 -2.29 10.33
N LEU A 222 5.06 -2.22 9.58
CA LEU A 222 3.99 -1.25 9.71
C LEU A 222 2.70 -1.95 10.16
N ASN A 223 2.11 -1.44 11.26
CA ASN A 223 0.82 -1.91 11.74
C ASN A 223 -0.20 -0.77 11.68
N VAL A 224 -1.30 -0.96 10.97
CA VAL A 224 -2.47 -0.07 10.99
C VAL A 224 -3.59 -0.80 11.71
N GLU A 225 -3.64 -0.64 13.04
CA GLU A 225 -4.52 -1.44 13.90
C GLU A 225 -5.98 -0.94 13.85
N SER A 226 -6.17 0.39 13.81
CA SER A 226 -7.50 1.03 13.83
C SER A 226 -7.40 2.52 13.47
N GLY A 227 -8.52 3.23 13.49
CA GLY A 227 -8.61 4.65 13.17
C GLY A 227 -9.21 4.91 11.80
N THR A 228 -9.16 6.17 11.36
CA THR A 228 -9.69 6.59 10.05
C THR A 228 -8.58 7.28 9.26
N LEU A 229 -8.17 6.69 8.16
CA LEU A 229 -7.12 7.19 7.29
C LEU A 229 -7.73 7.66 5.97
N THR A 230 -7.41 8.88 5.55
CA THR A 230 -7.74 9.39 4.22
C THR A 230 -6.46 9.80 3.54
N ILE A 231 -6.14 9.18 2.41
CA ILE A 231 -4.83 9.27 1.78
C ILE A 231 -4.97 9.69 0.31
N SER A 232 -4.07 10.59 -0.10
CA SER A 232 -3.75 10.87 -1.49
C SER A 232 -2.24 10.95 -1.62
N ALA A 233 -1.66 10.16 -2.52
CA ALA A 233 -0.22 10.09 -2.77
C ALA A 233 0.08 10.20 -4.27
N ALA A 234 1.30 10.59 -4.62
CA ALA A 234 1.76 10.54 -6.02
C ALA A 234 2.34 9.18 -6.36
N ASP A 235 2.93 8.51 -5.37
CA ASP A 235 3.42 7.15 -5.42
C ASP A 235 2.54 6.29 -4.50
N ASP A 236 3.08 5.51 -3.58
CA ASP A 236 2.29 4.57 -2.80
C ASP A 236 1.48 5.24 -1.68
N ALA A 237 0.27 4.75 -1.49
CA ALA A 237 -0.52 5.22 -0.35
C ALA A 237 0.06 4.69 0.97
N ILE A 238 0.38 3.40 1.04
CA ILE A 238 1.04 2.77 2.20
C ILE A 238 2.03 1.73 1.69
N HIS A 239 3.32 2.01 1.88
CA HIS A 239 4.42 1.12 1.53
C HIS A 239 5.12 0.59 2.79
N SER A 240 5.49 -0.68 2.78
CA SER A 240 6.41 -1.27 3.75
C SER A 240 7.36 -2.23 3.06
N ASP A 241 8.66 -2.04 3.19
CA ASP A 241 9.65 -2.95 2.57
C ASP A 241 9.45 -4.41 2.97
N LEU A 242 8.95 -4.69 4.19
CA LEU A 242 8.85 -6.06 4.69
C LEU A 242 7.43 -6.48 5.07
N VAL A 243 6.81 -5.86 6.08
CA VAL A 243 5.56 -6.36 6.66
C VAL A 243 4.55 -5.25 6.86
N LEU A 244 3.38 -5.39 6.24
CA LEU A 244 2.22 -4.54 6.48
C LEU A 244 1.07 -5.36 7.07
N ASN A 245 0.63 -4.98 8.26
CA ASN A 245 -0.52 -5.58 8.93
C ASN A 245 -1.65 -4.57 9.05
N ILE A 246 -2.84 -4.92 8.56
CA ILE A 246 -4.05 -4.10 8.64
C ILE A 246 -5.09 -4.79 9.51
N GLY A 247 -5.50 -4.08 10.58
CA GLY A 247 -6.47 -4.58 11.54
C GLY A 247 -5.97 -5.75 12.38
N ALA A 248 -6.88 -6.37 13.12
CA ALA A 248 -6.63 -7.57 13.89
C ALA A 248 -7.88 -8.46 13.91
N GLU A 249 -7.69 -9.75 14.10
CA GLU A 249 -8.81 -10.71 14.18
C GLU A 249 -9.78 -10.34 15.33
N GLY A 250 -11.06 -10.32 15.01
CA GLY A 250 -12.13 -10.02 15.98
C GLY A 250 -12.29 -8.54 16.35
N THR A 251 -11.62 -7.64 15.63
CA THR A 251 -11.80 -6.19 15.74
C THR A 251 -12.51 -5.63 14.50
N ASP A 252 -13.04 -4.40 14.61
CA ASP A 252 -13.59 -3.70 13.43
C ASP A 252 -12.48 -3.24 12.48
N GLY A 253 -11.24 -3.09 12.97
CA GLY A 253 -10.08 -2.61 12.21
C GLY A 253 -10.16 -1.12 11.82
N PRO A 254 -9.26 -0.66 10.93
CA PRO A 254 -9.26 0.71 10.45
C PRO A 254 -10.30 0.96 9.34
N THR A 255 -10.67 2.22 9.16
CA THR A 255 -11.28 2.71 7.92
C THR A 255 -10.18 3.38 7.10
N ILE A 256 -9.86 2.85 5.92
CA ILE A 256 -8.84 3.39 5.02
C ILE A 256 -9.50 3.79 3.70
N THR A 257 -9.34 5.06 3.33
CA THR A 257 -9.79 5.57 2.04
C THR A 257 -8.60 6.16 1.29
N VAL A 258 -8.17 5.47 0.25
CA VAL A 258 -7.17 5.97 -0.70
C VAL A 258 -7.89 6.56 -1.90
N THR A 259 -7.79 7.87 -2.05
CA THR A 259 -8.52 8.62 -3.09
C THR A 259 -7.77 8.70 -4.41
N ALA A 260 -6.45 8.62 -4.35
CA ALA A 260 -5.55 8.54 -5.51
C ALA A 260 -4.16 8.10 -5.03
N CYS A 261 -3.51 7.22 -5.81
CA CYS A 261 -2.11 6.80 -5.63
C CYS A 261 -1.60 6.15 -6.93
N TYR A 262 -0.32 5.84 -6.96
CA TYR A 262 0.24 4.93 -7.95
C TYR A 262 -0.11 3.51 -7.51
N GLU A 263 0.47 2.99 -6.44
CA GLU A 263 0.05 1.74 -5.80
C GLU A 263 -0.66 1.98 -4.46
N GLY A 264 -1.60 1.09 -4.13
CA GLY A 264 -2.44 1.27 -2.94
C GLY A 264 -1.73 0.86 -1.65
N LEU A 265 -1.62 -0.43 -1.43
CA LEU A 265 -0.92 -1.02 -0.29
C LEU A 265 0.16 -1.97 -0.80
N GLU A 266 1.41 -1.67 -0.51
CA GLU A 266 2.56 -2.48 -0.92
C GLU A 266 3.34 -3.00 0.29
N ALA A 267 3.70 -4.28 0.27
CA ALA A 267 4.66 -4.87 1.19
C ALA A 267 5.11 -6.25 0.72
N ALA A 268 6.32 -6.68 1.09
CA ALA A 268 6.74 -8.06 0.82
C ALA A 268 5.82 -9.10 1.48
N GLN A 269 5.27 -8.79 2.66
CA GLN A 269 4.22 -9.59 3.32
C GLN A 269 3.08 -8.67 3.75
N LEU A 270 1.94 -8.80 3.07
CA LEU A 270 0.73 -8.03 3.32
C LEU A 270 -0.33 -8.89 3.99
N THR A 271 -0.82 -8.47 5.16
CA THR A 271 -1.88 -9.15 5.90
C THR A 271 -3.03 -8.20 6.21
N ILE A 272 -4.26 -8.56 5.84
CA ILE A 272 -5.48 -7.83 6.18
C ILE A 272 -6.39 -8.74 6.98
N CYS A 273 -6.61 -8.43 8.26
CA CYS A 273 -7.46 -9.19 9.16
C CYS A 273 -8.85 -8.57 9.36
N SER A 274 -8.96 -7.24 9.27
CA SER A 274 -10.21 -6.49 9.46
C SER A 274 -10.06 -5.07 8.91
N GLY A 275 -11.16 -4.33 8.84
CA GLY A 275 -11.21 -2.93 8.39
C GLY A 275 -12.19 -2.71 7.25
N ASP A 276 -12.46 -1.43 6.96
CA ASP A 276 -13.20 -0.96 5.79
C ASP A 276 -12.23 -0.20 4.88
N ILE A 277 -11.83 -0.83 3.79
CA ILE A 277 -10.71 -0.38 2.94
C ILE A 277 -11.25 -0.08 1.54
N ASN A 278 -11.09 1.16 1.10
CA ASN A 278 -11.48 1.61 -0.22
C ASN A 278 -10.29 2.25 -0.93
N ILE A 279 -9.84 1.64 -2.04
CA ILE A 279 -8.64 2.04 -2.76
C ILE A 279 -8.99 2.41 -4.20
N THR A 280 -8.46 3.53 -4.65
CA THR A 280 -8.40 3.91 -6.06
C THR A 280 -6.96 4.18 -6.42
N SER A 281 -6.39 3.35 -7.29
CA SER A 281 -5.00 3.44 -7.76
C SER A 281 -4.91 3.65 -9.27
N SER A 282 -3.75 4.09 -9.72
CA SER A 282 -3.42 4.14 -11.15
C SER A 282 -2.67 2.89 -11.61
N ASP A 283 -2.01 2.20 -10.71
CA ASP A 283 -1.40 0.89 -10.87
C ASP A 283 -2.05 -0.08 -9.88
N ASP A 284 -1.32 -0.99 -9.23
CA ASP A 284 -1.90 -2.03 -8.40
C ASP A 284 -2.61 -1.49 -7.15
N CYS A 285 -3.73 -2.12 -6.78
CA CYS A 285 -4.40 -1.72 -5.55
C CYS A 285 -3.74 -2.33 -4.31
N LEU A 286 -3.39 -3.61 -4.37
CA LEU A 286 -2.60 -4.33 -3.37
C LEU A 286 -1.44 -5.02 -4.08
N ASN A 287 -0.21 -4.82 -3.61
CA ASN A 287 0.98 -5.41 -4.18
C ASN A 287 1.82 -6.12 -3.11
N ALA A 288 2.03 -7.43 -3.25
CA ALA A 288 2.94 -8.18 -2.38
C ALA A 288 4.28 -8.39 -3.11
N ALA A 289 5.08 -7.33 -3.15
CA ALA A 289 6.34 -7.26 -3.87
C ALA A 289 7.42 -6.51 -3.08
N ASN A 290 8.66 -6.67 -3.47
CA ASN A 290 9.78 -5.79 -3.19
C ASN A 290 10.98 -6.23 -4.06
N SER A 291 11.34 -5.43 -5.03
CA SER A 291 12.39 -5.73 -6.02
C SER A 291 13.80 -5.84 -5.42
N ASP A 292 14.05 -5.27 -4.25
CA ASP A 292 15.35 -5.29 -3.56
C ASP A 292 15.56 -6.57 -2.74
N LEU A 293 14.50 -7.36 -2.53
CA LEU A 293 14.56 -8.61 -1.80
C LEU A 293 14.72 -9.80 -2.76
N SER A 294 15.69 -10.67 -2.48
CA SER A 294 15.88 -11.90 -3.23
C SER A 294 15.75 -13.13 -2.33
N GLY A 295 14.92 -14.09 -2.73
CA GLY A 295 14.67 -15.32 -1.96
C GLY A 295 13.90 -15.06 -0.67
N TYR A 296 13.05 -14.04 -0.69
CA TYR A 296 12.07 -13.73 0.35
C TYR A 296 10.73 -14.36 -0.05
N ASP A 297 9.96 -14.79 0.93
CA ASP A 297 8.63 -15.35 0.69
C ASP A 297 7.61 -14.20 0.64
N PHE A 298 7.24 -13.79 -0.57
CA PHE A 298 6.17 -12.82 -0.78
C PHE A 298 4.82 -13.45 -0.50
N THR A 299 3.97 -12.77 0.22
CA THR A 299 2.63 -13.29 0.56
C THR A 299 1.61 -12.18 0.73
N MET A 300 0.42 -12.43 0.20
CA MET A 300 -0.76 -11.63 0.47
C MET A 300 -1.82 -12.47 1.16
N THR A 301 -2.26 -12.06 2.36
CA THR A 301 -3.25 -12.80 3.13
C THR A 301 -4.40 -11.90 3.55
N ILE A 302 -5.63 -12.27 3.16
CA ILE A 302 -6.86 -11.57 3.53
C ILE A 302 -7.75 -12.53 4.29
N SER A 303 -7.94 -12.28 5.58
CA SER A 303 -8.76 -13.13 6.45
C SER A 303 -10.06 -12.45 6.90
N GLY A 304 -10.22 -11.15 6.64
CA GLY A 304 -11.42 -10.40 7.03
C GLY A 304 -11.47 -9.01 6.43
N GLY A 305 -12.39 -8.19 6.92
CA GLY A 305 -12.61 -6.82 6.46
C GLY A 305 -13.54 -6.70 5.27
N THR A 306 -13.79 -5.46 4.87
CA THR A 306 -14.50 -5.09 3.63
C THR A 306 -13.53 -4.32 2.76
N ILE A 307 -13.17 -4.86 1.62
CA ILE A 307 -12.18 -4.27 0.71
C ILE A 307 -12.87 -3.97 -0.62
N THR A 308 -12.77 -2.73 -1.06
CA THR A 308 -13.16 -2.31 -2.40
C THR A 308 -11.95 -1.69 -3.07
N ALA A 309 -11.48 -2.33 -4.12
CA ALA A 309 -10.30 -1.93 -4.88
C ALA A 309 -10.68 -1.59 -6.32
N CYS A 310 -10.11 -0.52 -6.86
CA CYS A 310 -10.32 -0.12 -8.25
C CYS A 310 -9.02 0.40 -8.85
N SER A 311 -8.39 -0.38 -9.73
CA SER A 311 -7.21 0.02 -10.49
C SER A 311 -7.60 0.53 -11.88
N SER A 312 -6.94 1.58 -12.33
CA SER A 312 -7.17 2.14 -13.66
C SER A 312 -6.18 1.65 -14.72
N SER A 313 -5.04 1.06 -14.33
CA SER A 313 -4.00 0.64 -15.27
C SER A 313 -3.17 -0.57 -14.84
N GLY A 314 -3.14 -0.92 -13.56
CA GLY A 314 -2.49 -2.11 -13.01
C GLY A 314 -3.48 -3.19 -12.60
N ASP A 315 -3.01 -4.11 -11.78
CA ASP A 315 -3.77 -5.23 -11.27
C ASP A 315 -4.63 -4.85 -10.04
N GLY A 316 -5.59 -5.67 -9.72
CA GLY A 316 -6.35 -5.49 -8.50
C GLY A 316 -5.52 -5.87 -7.28
N PHE A 317 -5.14 -7.11 -7.21
CA PHE A 317 -4.23 -7.69 -6.24
C PHE A 317 -3.13 -8.44 -7.00
N ASP A 318 -1.90 -7.98 -6.87
CA ASP A 318 -0.70 -8.64 -7.39
C ASP A 318 0.15 -9.22 -6.26
N SER A 319 0.68 -10.41 -6.44
CA SER A 319 1.60 -11.04 -5.50
C SER A 319 2.74 -11.75 -6.21
N ASN A 320 3.96 -11.33 -5.93
CA ASN A 320 5.17 -12.07 -6.37
C ASN A 320 5.35 -13.42 -5.64
N GLY A 321 4.31 -13.88 -4.92
CA GLY A 321 4.24 -15.15 -4.23
C GLY A 321 2.82 -15.69 -4.14
N ASP A 322 2.41 -16.19 -2.99
CA ASP A 322 1.05 -16.71 -2.80
C ASP A 322 0.06 -15.61 -2.38
N LEU A 323 -1.18 -15.71 -2.90
CA LEU A 323 -2.31 -14.89 -2.50
C LEU A 323 -3.40 -15.75 -1.87
N THR A 324 -3.81 -15.43 -0.63
CA THR A 324 -4.85 -16.18 0.09
C THR A 324 -5.98 -15.29 0.55
N ILE A 325 -7.21 -15.61 0.15
CA ILE A 325 -8.44 -14.98 0.65
C ILE A 325 -9.24 -16.04 1.41
N SER A 326 -9.33 -15.87 2.74
CA SER A 326 -10.00 -16.81 3.62
C SER A 326 -11.23 -16.25 4.31
N GLY A 327 -11.50 -14.93 4.15
CA GLY A 327 -12.65 -14.27 4.75
C GLY A 327 -12.87 -12.85 4.22
N GLY A 328 -13.83 -12.14 4.81
CA GLY A 328 -14.16 -10.78 4.45
C GLY A 328 -15.10 -10.63 3.25
N THR A 329 -15.28 -9.39 2.82
CA THR A 329 -15.97 -9.02 1.58
C THR A 329 -14.99 -8.29 0.69
N VAL A 330 -14.64 -8.86 -0.44
CA VAL A 330 -13.61 -8.38 -1.34
C VAL A 330 -14.22 -8.09 -2.70
N VAL A 331 -14.16 -6.84 -3.14
CA VAL A 331 -14.70 -6.40 -4.43
C VAL A 331 -13.60 -5.67 -5.18
N ILE A 332 -13.16 -6.26 -6.28
CA ILE A 332 -12.04 -5.77 -7.08
C ILE A 332 -12.52 -5.43 -8.48
N TRP A 333 -12.09 -4.28 -8.97
CA TRP A 333 -12.30 -3.82 -10.32
C TRP A 333 -10.97 -3.37 -10.93
N THR A 334 -10.64 -3.87 -12.12
CA THR A 334 -9.51 -3.36 -12.90
C THR A 334 -9.98 -2.87 -14.26
N ALA A 335 -9.15 -2.09 -14.94
CA ALA A 335 -9.44 -1.67 -16.30
C ALA A 335 -9.61 -2.91 -17.21
N ASN A 336 -10.60 -2.86 -18.13
CA ASN A 336 -10.83 -3.95 -19.08
C ASN A 336 -9.82 -3.93 -20.23
N THR A 337 -8.56 -4.12 -19.89
CA THR A 337 -7.44 -4.23 -20.83
C THR A 337 -6.72 -5.55 -20.62
N ALA A 338 -6.03 -6.03 -21.63
CA ALA A 338 -5.12 -7.15 -21.46
C ALA A 338 -3.98 -6.71 -20.55
N ASP A 339 -3.56 -7.57 -19.62
CA ASP A 339 -2.51 -7.30 -18.65
C ASP A 339 -2.94 -6.49 -17.40
N ASN A 340 -4.24 -6.38 -17.16
CA ASN A 340 -4.81 -5.77 -15.94
C ASN A 340 -5.74 -6.79 -15.29
N GLU A 341 -5.17 -7.69 -14.52
CA GLU A 341 -5.94 -8.78 -13.89
C GLU A 341 -6.50 -8.33 -12.53
N PRO A 342 -7.74 -8.70 -12.18
CA PRO A 342 -8.24 -8.39 -10.83
C PRO A 342 -7.54 -9.20 -9.73
N LEU A 343 -6.98 -10.37 -10.06
CA LEU A 343 -6.15 -11.20 -9.19
C LEU A 343 -5.00 -11.76 -10.03
N ASP A 344 -3.76 -11.44 -9.65
CA ASP A 344 -2.55 -12.04 -10.17
C ASP A 344 -1.65 -12.57 -9.03
N ALA A 345 -0.91 -13.62 -9.30
CA ALA A 345 0.09 -14.16 -8.38
C ALA A 345 1.09 -15.06 -9.12
N ASP A 346 2.37 -14.89 -8.83
CA ASP A 346 3.41 -15.83 -9.27
C ASP A 346 3.23 -17.24 -8.67
N GLY A 347 2.64 -17.31 -7.48
CA GLY A 347 2.34 -18.54 -6.74
C GLY A 347 0.92 -19.05 -6.95
N THR A 348 0.27 -19.45 -5.87
CA THR A 348 -1.09 -19.94 -5.87
C THR A 348 -2.05 -18.91 -5.31
N ILE A 349 -3.12 -18.63 -6.05
CA ILE A 349 -4.26 -17.87 -5.54
C ILE A 349 -5.21 -18.85 -4.85
N THR A 350 -5.42 -18.72 -3.55
CA THR A 350 -6.32 -19.56 -2.77
C THR A 350 -7.54 -18.78 -2.31
N VAL A 351 -8.74 -19.19 -2.71
CA VAL A 351 -10.00 -18.65 -2.19
C VAL A 351 -10.67 -19.72 -1.33
N SER A 352 -10.65 -19.53 -0.02
CA SER A 352 -11.18 -20.52 0.94
C SER A 352 -12.36 -20.02 1.78
N GLY A 353 -12.72 -18.73 1.66
CA GLY A 353 -13.84 -18.13 2.39
C GLY A 353 -14.14 -16.70 1.96
N GLY A 354 -15.14 -16.11 2.60
CA GLY A 354 -15.57 -14.74 2.32
C GLY A 354 -16.54 -14.62 1.14
N THR A 355 -16.80 -13.36 0.74
CA THR A 355 -17.49 -13.00 -0.50
C THR A 355 -16.50 -12.28 -1.40
N VAL A 356 -16.15 -12.86 -2.52
CA VAL A 356 -15.14 -12.34 -3.46
C VAL A 356 -15.79 -12.08 -4.81
N LEU A 357 -15.72 -10.84 -5.26
CA LEU A 357 -15.99 -10.45 -6.65
C LEU A 357 -14.70 -9.85 -7.21
N ALA A 358 -14.12 -10.50 -8.19
CA ALA A 358 -12.94 -10.01 -8.90
C ALA A 358 -13.28 -9.84 -10.37
N ALA A 359 -13.28 -8.60 -10.86
CA ALA A 359 -13.79 -8.25 -12.18
C ALA A 359 -12.88 -7.25 -12.90
N GLY A 360 -12.58 -7.48 -14.17
CA GLY A 360 -11.69 -6.60 -14.91
C GLY A 360 -11.27 -7.15 -16.26
N GLY A 361 -10.02 -6.91 -16.62
CA GLY A 361 -9.33 -7.48 -17.75
C GLY A 361 -8.83 -8.90 -17.50
N SER A 362 -8.10 -9.45 -18.46
CA SER A 362 -7.41 -10.73 -18.33
C SER A 362 -6.23 -10.79 -19.30
N SER A 363 -5.04 -11.10 -18.82
CA SER A 363 -3.84 -11.28 -19.65
C SER A 363 -3.96 -12.50 -20.58
N GLY A 364 -4.79 -13.47 -20.21
CA GLY A 364 -4.91 -14.75 -20.90
C GLY A 364 -3.77 -15.72 -20.61
N MET A 365 -2.83 -15.38 -19.74
CA MET A 365 -1.79 -16.32 -19.28
C MET A 365 -2.37 -17.35 -18.32
N GLY A 366 -3.47 -16.98 -17.65
CA GLY A 366 -4.20 -17.82 -16.72
C GLY A 366 -3.61 -17.75 -15.30
N MET A 367 -4.48 -17.93 -14.32
CA MET A 367 -4.13 -17.95 -12.90
C MET A 367 -4.06 -19.38 -12.38
N ASN A 368 -3.23 -19.59 -11.36
CA ASN A 368 -3.16 -20.85 -10.61
C ASN A 368 -4.09 -20.75 -9.40
N LEU A 369 -5.40 -21.00 -9.62
CA LEU A 369 -6.43 -20.79 -8.61
C LEU A 369 -6.80 -22.11 -7.90
N GLU A 370 -6.69 -22.12 -6.56
CA GLU A 370 -7.30 -23.11 -5.69
C GLU A 370 -8.62 -22.57 -5.12
N ALA A 371 -9.73 -23.00 -5.69
CA ALA A 371 -11.07 -22.69 -5.20
C ALA A 371 -11.47 -23.66 -4.10
N ALA A 372 -10.94 -23.50 -2.90
CA ALA A 372 -11.33 -24.28 -1.72
C ALA A 372 -12.77 -23.94 -1.29
N GLN A 373 -13.21 -22.68 -1.45
CA GLN A 373 -14.60 -22.28 -1.53
C GLN A 373 -15.01 -22.24 -3.02
N PRO A 374 -16.15 -22.84 -3.43
CA PRO A 374 -16.55 -22.87 -4.82
C PRO A 374 -16.64 -21.47 -5.43
N CYS A 375 -16.23 -21.33 -6.69
CA CYS A 375 -16.34 -20.09 -7.44
C CYS A 375 -16.96 -20.31 -8.82
N VAL A 376 -17.60 -19.29 -9.36
CA VAL A 376 -18.03 -19.25 -10.76
C VAL A 376 -17.21 -18.21 -11.51
N ILE A 377 -16.75 -18.58 -12.71
CA ILE A 377 -15.95 -17.71 -13.57
C ILE A 377 -16.71 -17.46 -14.85
N TYR A 378 -16.81 -16.19 -15.26
CA TYR A 378 -17.36 -15.76 -16.53
C TYR A 378 -16.27 -15.09 -17.34
N GLY A 379 -16.34 -15.28 -18.66
CA GLY A 379 -15.39 -14.69 -19.60
C GLY A 379 -14.31 -15.64 -20.05
N SER A 380 -13.40 -15.13 -20.84
CA SER A 380 -12.32 -15.90 -21.44
C SER A 380 -11.00 -15.58 -20.73
N THR A 381 -10.35 -16.62 -20.29
CA THR A 381 -8.95 -16.58 -19.85
C THR A 381 -7.99 -16.90 -20.99
N GLY A 382 -8.47 -16.96 -22.24
CA GLY A 382 -7.65 -17.20 -23.41
C GLY A 382 -6.94 -15.94 -23.88
N PHE A 383 -5.82 -16.10 -24.60
CA PHE A 383 -5.01 -15.04 -25.18
C PHE A 383 -5.90 -14.00 -25.91
N GLY A 384 -6.30 -12.96 -25.22
CA GLY A 384 -7.33 -12.01 -25.67
C GLY A 384 -6.80 -10.77 -26.40
N GLY A 385 -5.47 -10.56 -26.44
CA GLY A 385 -4.91 -9.36 -27.07
C GLY A 385 -3.45 -9.11 -26.75
N MET A 386 -2.92 -8.05 -27.30
CA MET A 386 -1.62 -7.48 -26.91
C MET A 386 -1.78 -6.76 -25.56
N PRO A 387 -0.77 -6.74 -24.68
CA PRO A 387 -0.79 -5.95 -23.45
C PRO A 387 -1.34 -4.53 -23.69
N GLY A 388 -2.23 -4.05 -22.81
CA GLY A 388 -2.88 -2.74 -22.93
C GLY A 388 -4.00 -2.63 -23.98
N SER A 389 -4.39 -3.72 -24.69
CA SER A 389 -5.51 -3.67 -25.63
C SER A 389 -6.85 -3.83 -24.91
N THR A 390 -7.82 -2.95 -25.20
CA THR A 390 -9.19 -3.05 -24.69
C THR A 390 -9.88 -4.31 -25.21
N GLN A 391 -10.53 -5.04 -24.30
CA GLN A 391 -11.24 -6.28 -24.60
C GLN A 391 -12.76 -6.05 -24.67
N SER A 392 -13.51 -7.01 -25.26
CA SER A 392 -14.97 -6.95 -25.27
C SER A 392 -15.52 -7.23 -23.88
N SER A 393 -16.35 -6.33 -23.37
CA SER A 393 -16.90 -6.43 -22.02
C SER A 393 -18.10 -7.39 -21.95
N LEU A 394 -18.15 -8.20 -20.90
CA LEU A 394 -19.35 -8.91 -20.44
C LEU A 394 -20.28 -7.98 -19.68
N ILE A 395 -19.71 -7.07 -18.91
CA ILE A 395 -20.39 -5.99 -18.20
C ILE A 395 -19.78 -4.67 -18.66
N ALA A 396 -20.63 -3.70 -19.03
CA ALA A 396 -20.16 -2.34 -19.31
C ALA A 396 -19.93 -1.57 -18.00
N ALA A 397 -19.04 -0.57 -18.04
CA ALA A 397 -18.88 0.35 -16.92
C ALA A 397 -20.22 1.00 -16.57
N ASP A 398 -20.45 1.25 -15.28
CA ASP A 398 -21.65 1.85 -14.67
C ASP A 398 -22.95 1.03 -14.89
N ALA A 399 -22.85 -0.20 -15.42
CA ALA A 399 -24.03 -1.07 -15.60
C ALA A 399 -24.36 -1.83 -14.31
N ASP A 400 -25.65 -1.90 -14.00
CA ASP A 400 -26.15 -2.82 -12.97
C ASP A 400 -26.08 -4.26 -13.49
N PHE A 401 -25.70 -5.18 -12.61
CA PHE A 401 -25.62 -6.60 -12.90
C PHE A 401 -26.04 -7.46 -11.71
N THR A 402 -26.44 -8.69 -12.02
CA THR A 402 -26.74 -9.71 -11.02
C THR A 402 -26.09 -11.03 -11.38
N ILE A 403 -25.75 -11.82 -10.37
CA ILE A 403 -25.43 -13.25 -10.53
C ILE A 403 -26.56 -14.03 -9.86
N GLU A 404 -27.23 -14.87 -10.64
CA GLU A 404 -28.39 -15.64 -10.21
C GLU A 404 -28.08 -17.13 -10.18
N ASP A 405 -28.67 -17.84 -9.20
CA ASP A 405 -28.65 -19.30 -9.16
C ASP A 405 -29.56 -19.94 -10.21
N ALA A 406 -29.61 -21.28 -10.27
CA ALA A 406 -30.44 -22.02 -11.23
C ALA A 406 -31.94 -21.79 -11.04
N ASP A 407 -32.38 -21.35 -9.87
CA ASP A 407 -33.79 -21.03 -9.56
C ASP A 407 -34.14 -19.57 -9.88
N GLY A 408 -33.15 -18.77 -10.30
CA GLY A 408 -33.29 -17.36 -10.63
C GLY A 408 -33.23 -16.41 -9.43
N ASN A 409 -32.72 -16.87 -8.28
CA ASN A 409 -32.48 -16.00 -7.13
C ASN A 409 -31.11 -15.30 -7.27
N ALA A 410 -31.09 -14.00 -7.03
CA ALA A 410 -29.82 -13.27 -7.04
C ALA A 410 -28.96 -13.68 -5.82
N VAL A 411 -27.76 -14.22 -6.10
CA VAL A 411 -26.72 -14.49 -5.10
C VAL A 411 -25.74 -13.31 -4.97
N TYR A 412 -25.70 -12.44 -5.98
CA TYR A 412 -24.97 -11.16 -5.95
C TYR A 412 -25.68 -10.12 -6.80
N SER A 413 -25.59 -8.85 -6.40
CA SER A 413 -26.06 -7.71 -7.18
C SER A 413 -25.14 -6.53 -6.96
N GLY A 414 -24.80 -5.80 -8.01
CA GLY A 414 -23.93 -4.63 -7.92
C GLY A 414 -23.99 -3.76 -9.17
N THR A 415 -23.25 -2.66 -9.10
CA THR A 415 -22.99 -1.77 -10.24
C THR A 415 -21.52 -1.82 -10.58
N ALA A 416 -21.19 -2.06 -11.84
CA ALA A 416 -19.82 -2.17 -12.32
C ALA A 416 -19.09 -0.82 -12.24
N ARG A 417 -17.89 -0.80 -11.67
CA ARG A 417 -17.04 0.41 -11.67
C ARG A 417 -16.29 0.59 -13.00
N CYS A 418 -15.87 -0.51 -13.59
CA CYS A 418 -15.21 -0.57 -14.90
C CYS A 418 -15.92 -1.56 -15.78
N GLY A 419 -15.68 -1.52 -17.10
CA GLY A 419 -16.07 -2.63 -17.97
C GLY A 419 -15.25 -3.87 -17.58
N ALA A 420 -15.84 -5.07 -17.68
CA ALA A 420 -15.14 -6.30 -17.39
C ALA A 420 -15.40 -7.38 -18.43
N ASN A 421 -14.36 -8.11 -18.85
CA ASN A 421 -14.46 -9.30 -19.68
C ASN A 421 -14.14 -10.59 -18.92
N PHE A 422 -13.58 -10.46 -17.73
CA PHE A 422 -13.32 -11.52 -16.76
C PHE A 422 -14.04 -11.19 -15.45
N ILE A 423 -14.73 -12.16 -14.88
CA ILE A 423 -15.41 -12.03 -13.58
C ILE A 423 -15.28 -13.36 -12.85
N LEU A 424 -14.70 -13.31 -11.64
CA LEU A 424 -14.71 -14.40 -10.68
C LEU A 424 -15.63 -14.01 -9.53
N PHE A 425 -16.56 -14.88 -9.19
CA PHE A 425 -17.41 -14.71 -7.99
C PHE A 425 -17.35 -15.96 -7.11
N SER A 426 -17.14 -15.76 -5.82
CA SER A 426 -17.13 -16.81 -4.80
C SER A 426 -17.83 -16.29 -3.55
N SER A 427 -18.68 -17.12 -2.96
CA SER A 427 -19.30 -16.88 -1.65
C SER A 427 -19.73 -18.18 -1.01
N ALA A 428 -20.14 -18.12 0.26
CA ALA A 428 -20.67 -19.28 0.97
C ALA A 428 -21.96 -19.87 0.35
N ASP A 429 -22.67 -19.08 -0.47
CA ASP A 429 -23.90 -19.50 -1.15
C ASP A 429 -23.63 -20.16 -2.52
N VAL A 430 -22.38 -20.16 -3.00
CA VAL A 430 -22.00 -20.81 -4.26
C VAL A 430 -21.79 -22.31 -4.02
N VAL A 431 -22.52 -23.12 -4.80
CA VAL A 431 -22.48 -24.59 -4.69
C VAL A 431 -21.75 -25.16 -5.90
N ALA A 432 -20.72 -25.97 -5.67
CA ALA A 432 -19.95 -26.62 -6.74
C ALA A 432 -20.86 -27.41 -7.71
N ASP A 433 -20.47 -27.44 -8.97
CA ASP A 433 -21.18 -28.10 -10.08
C ASP A 433 -22.57 -27.52 -10.39
N SER A 434 -22.98 -26.41 -9.74
CA SER A 434 -24.25 -25.73 -10.01
C SER A 434 -24.06 -24.64 -11.06
N ALA A 435 -25.14 -24.40 -11.84
CA ALA A 435 -25.17 -23.35 -12.85
C ALA A 435 -25.53 -21.99 -12.22
N TYR A 436 -24.85 -20.95 -12.66
CA TYR A 436 -25.11 -19.56 -12.29
C TYR A 436 -25.17 -18.69 -13.55
N THR A 437 -26.04 -17.69 -13.55
CA THR A 437 -26.25 -16.79 -14.68
C THR A 437 -25.85 -15.37 -14.30
N LEU A 438 -24.84 -14.83 -14.98
CA LEU A 438 -24.52 -13.40 -14.96
C LEU A 438 -25.48 -12.66 -15.86
N LYS A 439 -26.19 -11.65 -15.36
CA LYS A 439 -27.07 -10.76 -16.11
C LYS A 439 -26.60 -9.31 -16.02
N ALA A 440 -26.46 -8.66 -17.17
CA ALA A 440 -26.12 -7.24 -17.28
C ALA A 440 -26.93 -6.62 -18.43
N GLY A 441 -27.89 -5.77 -18.12
CA GLY A 441 -28.86 -5.26 -19.09
C GLY A 441 -29.60 -6.38 -19.81
N ASP A 442 -29.55 -6.42 -21.15
CA ASP A 442 -30.17 -7.47 -21.98
C ASP A 442 -29.27 -8.69 -22.18
N SER A 443 -28.04 -8.67 -21.68
CA SER A 443 -27.06 -9.74 -21.82
C SER A 443 -27.16 -10.74 -20.68
N SER A 444 -26.98 -12.03 -20.98
CA SER A 444 -26.83 -13.08 -19.99
C SER A 444 -25.73 -14.05 -20.39
N THR A 445 -24.94 -14.48 -19.40
CA THR A 445 -23.86 -15.46 -19.59
C THR A 445 -23.97 -16.52 -18.51
N GLU A 446 -24.01 -17.79 -18.92
CA GLU A 446 -24.04 -18.93 -17.99
C GLU A 446 -22.61 -19.35 -17.61
N GLY A 447 -22.42 -19.71 -16.35
CA GLY A 447 -21.22 -20.31 -15.81
C GLY A 447 -21.55 -21.47 -14.88
N THR A 448 -20.63 -22.40 -14.73
CA THR A 448 -20.76 -23.51 -13.76
C THR A 448 -19.74 -23.31 -12.66
N ALA A 449 -20.20 -23.35 -11.41
CA ALA A 449 -19.33 -23.22 -10.25
C ALA A 449 -18.36 -24.40 -10.16
N GLN A 450 -17.11 -24.11 -9.86
CA GLN A 450 -16.01 -25.06 -9.77
C GLN A 450 -15.41 -25.05 -8.37
N SER A 451 -14.76 -26.13 -7.96
CA SER A 451 -14.00 -26.24 -6.71
C SER A 451 -12.71 -27.03 -6.94
N GLY A 452 -11.73 -26.85 -6.05
CA GLY A 452 -10.39 -27.40 -6.18
C GLY A 452 -9.51 -26.60 -7.12
N MET A 453 -8.52 -27.21 -7.73
CA MET A 453 -7.62 -26.53 -8.67
C MET A 453 -8.35 -26.19 -9.97
N VAL A 454 -8.47 -24.91 -10.23
CA VAL A 454 -9.09 -24.34 -11.44
C VAL A 454 -7.98 -23.74 -12.28
N SER A 455 -7.71 -24.33 -13.44
CA SER A 455 -6.77 -23.76 -14.41
C SER A 455 -7.54 -22.89 -15.38
N THR A 456 -7.25 -21.60 -15.36
CA THR A 456 -7.93 -20.62 -16.20
C THR A 456 -7.16 -20.25 -17.48
N GLY A 457 -5.96 -20.80 -17.67
CA GLY A 457 -5.10 -20.53 -18.82
C GLY A 457 -5.11 -21.64 -19.89
N MET A 458 -4.31 -21.48 -20.92
CA MET A 458 -4.06 -22.56 -21.89
C MET A 458 -3.38 -23.73 -21.14
N GLY A 459 -4.17 -24.71 -20.75
CA GLY A 459 -3.65 -25.93 -20.19
C GLY A 459 -2.56 -26.49 -21.09
N VAL A 460 -1.39 -26.80 -20.52
CA VAL A 460 -0.31 -27.58 -21.14
C VAL A 460 -0.82 -29.02 -21.38
N GLY A 461 -1.96 -29.16 -22.04
CA GLY A 461 -2.68 -30.42 -22.29
C GLY A 461 -3.47 -30.47 -23.60
N GLY A 462 -3.48 -29.40 -24.38
CA GLY A 462 -4.06 -29.38 -25.72
C GLY A 462 -3.08 -29.97 -26.73
N GLY A 463 -3.00 -31.29 -26.82
CA GLY A 463 -2.32 -31.96 -27.92
C GLY A 463 -2.86 -31.44 -29.24
N PHE A 464 -1.99 -31.00 -30.12
CA PHE A 464 -2.32 -30.76 -31.53
C PHE A 464 -3.08 -31.96 -32.06
N PRO A 465 -4.22 -31.79 -32.80
CA PRO A 465 -4.87 -32.88 -33.47
C PRO A 465 -4.04 -33.26 -34.72
N GLY A 466 -3.03 -34.07 -34.49
CA GLY A 466 -2.22 -34.67 -35.54
C GLY A 466 -1.98 -36.09 -35.16
N GLY A 467 -2.85 -36.99 -35.64
CA GLY A 467 -2.75 -38.41 -35.44
C GLY A 467 -1.41 -38.97 -35.90
N GLY A 468 -0.75 -39.66 -35.01
CA GLY A 468 0.38 -40.51 -35.26
C GLY A 468 0.51 -41.48 -34.11
N GLN A 469 0.13 -42.75 -34.34
CA GLN A 469 0.34 -43.85 -33.44
C GLN A 469 1.82 -43.91 -33.01
N LYS A 470 2.04 -43.96 -31.71
CA LYS A 470 3.35 -44.24 -31.09
C LYS A 470 3.68 -45.70 -31.40
N PRO A 471 4.85 -46.04 -32.00
CA PRO A 471 5.31 -47.41 -32.04
C PRO A 471 5.82 -47.82 -30.67
N ASP A 472 5.41 -49.01 -30.22
CA ASP A 472 5.97 -49.66 -29.06
C ASP A 472 7.47 -49.97 -29.32
N GLY A 473 8.35 -49.34 -28.58
CA GLY A 473 9.78 -49.59 -28.61
C GLY A 473 10.40 -49.16 -27.28
N GLU A 474 11.10 -50.10 -26.64
CA GLU A 474 11.84 -49.91 -25.39
C GLU A 474 12.78 -48.72 -25.44
N PRO A 475 13.04 -48.03 -24.29
CA PRO A 475 13.96 -46.91 -24.25
C PRO A 475 15.41 -47.39 -24.49
N PRO A 476 16.22 -46.71 -25.27
CA PRO A 476 17.62 -47.06 -25.44
C PRO A 476 18.42 -46.75 -24.17
N GLU A 477 19.30 -47.66 -23.84
CA GLU A 477 20.25 -47.57 -22.73
C GLU A 477 21.15 -46.33 -22.86
N SER A 478 21.47 -45.75 -21.72
CA SER A 478 22.50 -44.73 -21.40
C SER A 478 23.37 -44.23 -22.54
N PHE A 479 23.20 -42.96 -22.86
CA PHE A 479 24.14 -42.21 -23.71
C PHE A 479 25.31 -41.69 -22.83
N ASP A 480 26.40 -42.43 -22.85
CA ASP A 480 27.71 -41.99 -22.34
C ASP A 480 28.41 -41.26 -23.51
N GLY A 481 28.20 -39.96 -23.61
CA GLY A 481 28.69 -39.12 -24.71
C GLY A 481 29.57 -37.98 -24.20
N GLN A 482 30.89 -38.24 -24.20
CA GLN A 482 31.92 -37.19 -24.17
C GLN A 482 31.63 -36.11 -25.20
N MET A 483 31.54 -34.85 -24.72
CA MET A 483 31.55 -33.69 -25.62
C MET A 483 32.86 -33.60 -26.37
N PRO A 484 32.86 -33.39 -27.69
CA PRO A 484 34.08 -33.09 -28.44
C PRO A 484 34.60 -31.70 -28.07
N ASN A 485 35.89 -31.62 -27.75
CA ASN A 485 36.61 -30.34 -27.65
C ASN A 485 36.57 -29.64 -29.02
N GLY A 486 35.67 -28.69 -29.18
CA GLY A 486 35.65 -27.75 -30.28
C GLY A 486 36.39 -26.49 -29.88
N GLU A 487 37.46 -26.20 -30.57
CA GLU A 487 38.21 -24.95 -30.48
C GLU A 487 37.25 -23.77 -30.73
N LYS A 488 37.36 -22.77 -29.87
CA LYS A 488 36.68 -21.48 -30.00
C LYS A 488 37.15 -20.79 -31.28
N PRO A 489 36.29 -20.37 -32.21
CA PRO A 489 36.78 -19.59 -33.36
C PRO A 489 37.35 -18.27 -32.89
N GLU A 490 38.59 -17.99 -33.33
CA GLU A 490 39.20 -16.67 -33.19
C GLU A 490 38.42 -15.65 -34.02
N LEU A 491 37.98 -14.58 -33.37
CA LEU A 491 37.43 -13.41 -34.05
C LEU A 491 38.57 -12.70 -34.79
N PRO A 492 38.38 -12.26 -36.04
CA PRO A 492 39.38 -11.50 -36.75
C PRO A 492 39.60 -10.13 -36.08
N ASP A 493 40.88 -9.76 -35.94
CA ASP A 493 41.34 -8.45 -35.51
C ASP A 493 40.73 -7.36 -36.39
N GLY A 494 39.73 -6.66 -35.86
CA GLY A 494 39.13 -5.48 -36.44
C GLY A 494 39.02 -4.42 -35.36
N GLU A 495 39.63 -3.26 -35.64
CA GLU A 495 39.64 -2.08 -34.78
C GLU A 495 38.24 -1.79 -34.23
N VAL A 496 38.11 -1.68 -32.89
CA VAL A 496 36.92 -1.21 -32.20
C VAL A 496 36.76 0.28 -32.52
N PRO A 497 35.68 0.72 -33.17
CA PRO A 497 35.43 2.14 -33.34
C PRO A 497 35.21 2.79 -31.97
N GLU A 498 35.94 3.84 -31.64
CA GLU A 498 35.68 4.70 -30.50
C GLU A 498 34.24 5.22 -30.58
N MET A 499 33.47 4.96 -29.52
CA MET A 499 32.17 5.60 -29.38
C MET A 499 32.33 7.10 -29.15
N PRO A 500 31.61 7.97 -29.91
CA PRO A 500 31.68 9.39 -29.66
C PRO A 500 31.09 9.66 -28.27
N SER A 501 31.81 10.46 -27.48
CA SER A 501 31.35 11.07 -26.25
C SER A 501 30.17 12.03 -26.58
N GLY A 502 28.96 11.52 -26.55
CA GLY A 502 27.72 12.25 -26.74
C GLY A 502 26.96 12.27 -25.44
N GLU A 503 26.63 13.47 -24.99
CA GLU A 503 25.81 13.77 -23.84
C GLU A 503 24.51 12.93 -23.84
N ARG A 504 24.15 12.44 -22.67
CA ARG A 504 22.88 11.74 -22.38
C ARG A 504 21.72 12.63 -22.81
N PRO A 505 20.73 12.16 -23.58
CA PRO A 505 19.58 12.98 -23.91
C PRO A 505 18.76 13.29 -22.65
N THR A 506 18.56 14.55 -22.37
CA THR A 506 17.59 15.05 -21.39
C THR A 506 16.19 14.66 -21.82
N PRO A 507 15.29 14.28 -20.90
CA PRO A 507 13.90 14.04 -21.21
C PRO A 507 13.23 15.31 -21.75
N PRO A 508 12.24 15.21 -22.65
CA PRO A 508 11.61 16.37 -23.25
C PRO A 508 10.81 17.15 -22.20
N SER A 509 11.26 18.38 -21.91
CA SER A 509 10.49 19.37 -21.16
C SER A 509 9.13 19.61 -21.83
N GLY A 510 8.05 19.44 -21.07
CA GLY A 510 6.68 19.68 -21.50
C GLY A 510 6.53 21.06 -22.15
N GLN A 511 6.07 21.08 -23.37
CA GLN A 511 5.72 22.31 -24.08
C GLN A 511 4.50 22.95 -23.42
N GLY A 512 4.71 24.06 -22.72
CA GLY A 512 3.65 24.98 -22.34
C GLY A 512 2.88 25.43 -23.58
N ARG A 513 1.59 25.19 -23.62
CA ARG A 513 0.68 25.81 -24.60
C ARG A 513 0.60 27.30 -24.31
N SER A 514 1.21 28.10 -25.17
CA SER A 514 0.92 29.54 -25.29
C SER A 514 -0.51 29.71 -25.80
N ALA A 515 -1.36 30.32 -24.97
CA ALA A 515 -2.63 30.87 -25.41
C ALA A 515 -2.35 32.18 -26.15
N ASP A 516 -2.39 32.13 -27.48
CA ASP A 516 -2.57 33.30 -28.32
C ASP A 516 -4.00 33.27 -28.86
N GLY A 517 -4.82 34.17 -28.39
CA GLY A 517 -6.20 34.37 -28.76
C GLY A 517 -6.56 35.83 -28.70
N SER A 518 -6.16 36.58 -29.74
CA SER A 518 -6.59 37.94 -30.00
C SER A 518 -8.12 38.00 -30.09
N ALA A 519 -8.74 38.79 -29.22
CA ALA A 519 -10.13 39.27 -29.35
C ALA A 519 -10.17 40.63 -30.05
N PRO A 520 -11.16 40.89 -30.92
CA PRO A 520 -11.29 42.17 -31.59
C PRO A 520 -11.90 43.24 -30.68
N ALA A 521 -11.44 44.48 -30.91
CA ALA A 521 -11.94 45.69 -30.28
C ALA A 521 -13.41 45.96 -30.63
N GLY A 522 -14.20 46.32 -29.63
CA GLY A 522 -15.54 46.90 -29.75
C GLY A 522 -15.66 48.10 -28.82
N ASP A 523 -15.82 49.23 -29.41
CA ASP A 523 -15.98 50.59 -28.93
C ASP A 523 -17.34 50.76 -28.19
N GLY A 524 -17.41 51.65 -27.21
CA GLY A 524 -18.72 52.19 -26.80
C GLY A 524 -18.94 52.53 -25.31
N THR A 525 -18.38 53.66 -24.86
CA THR A 525 -18.99 54.76 -24.06
C THR A 525 -19.94 54.51 -22.87
N SER A 526 -19.60 55.25 -21.80
CA SER A 526 -20.42 56.01 -20.83
C SER A 526 -20.98 55.26 -19.59
N ASP A 527 -20.45 55.55 -18.42
CA ASP A 527 -20.87 56.66 -17.49
C ASP A 527 -21.93 56.23 -16.44
N THR A 528 -21.62 56.64 -15.20
CA THR A 528 -22.43 56.87 -14.00
C THR A 528 -22.36 55.85 -12.86
N THR A 529 -21.57 56.20 -11.86
CA THR A 529 -21.89 56.06 -10.43
C THR A 529 -23.13 56.90 -10.06
N PRO A 530 -23.90 56.71 -8.96
CA PRO A 530 -23.42 56.57 -7.59
C PRO A 530 -24.28 55.73 -6.59
N THR A 531 -23.65 55.42 -5.43
CA THR A 531 -24.15 55.43 -4.04
C THR A 531 -25.52 54.83 -3.67
N ALA A 532 -25.53 53.82 -2.83
CA ALA A 532 -25.97 53.81 -1.43
C ALA A 532 -25.55 52.50 -0.75
#